data_b1861fc824925f9faa7cd51eb130a04b
#
_entry.id   b1861fc824925f9faa7cd51eb130a04b
#
_cell.length_a   1.000
_cell.length_b   1.000
_cell.length_c   1.000
_cell.angle_alpha   90.00
_cell.angle_beta   90.00
_cell.angle_gamma   90.00
#
_symmetry.space_group_name_H-M   'P 1'
#
loop_
_entity.id
_entity.type
_entity.pdbx_description
1 polymer ?
#
loop_
_entity_poly.entity_id
_entity_poly.type
_entity_poly.pdbx_seq_one_letter_code
_entity_poly.pdbx_strand_id
1 'polypeptide(L)'
;MEATKAFQTMNDLKVDGAAGPQSLKLIYSGDALDANGVRVGDKLSSASDTVTVSDVLTAGMSGEQVRQVQSRLAALGYLSASFISGAYDEATAQAVRQFQQANGLTADGAAGSATQSRLYASNAVTAQVARASADNSERQSAEYRVNGAYQASLAGGGIAVGDRNALYCADASQGGILVKKPYNGAAASVMAYDVPRFLHLTNGKLYYVASEGGEDCVIRLNTQSGSREVLARVGVALKFALCDGVMYMLDANAALKERTLSGEESELMTGVSDFTLDATGKALLCVTQDGVVSFGIQTGQSERIYTGAADQAAMCGQALLVRAGGSIVRVMNGQTATIRRDGATCLFVYGQKVIELTGRGVMTCDVNGENATTIANGSFEAASIANGVLYLGGADGYTQSVSL
;
A
#
# COMPACT_ATOMS: atom_id res chain seq x y z
N MET A 1 12.99 39.58 -0.99
CA MET A 1 14.01 39.75 -2.04
C MET A 1 15.22 40.55 -1.55
N GLU A 2 15.06 41.71 -0.87
CA GLU A 2 16.19 42.49 -0.32
C GLU A 2 16.95 41.75 0.78
N ALA A 3 16.26 41.11 1.73
CA ALA A 3 16.90 40.36 2.80
C ALA A 3 17.75 39.17 2.25
N THR A 4 17.28 38.50 1.18
CA THR A 4 18.04 37.43 0.54
C THR A 4 19.28 37.94 -0.13
N LYS A 5 19.21 39.09 -0.81
CA LYS A 5 20.39 39.74 -1.43
C LYS A 5 21.40 40.19 -0.39
N ALA A 6 20.94 40.80 0.71
CA ALA A 6 21.81 41.19 1.81
C ALA A 6 22.55 39.98 2.41
N PHE A 7 21.84 38.88 2.64
CA PHE A 7 22.42 37.61 3.09
C PHE A 7 23.46 37.07 2.10
N GLN A 8 23.13 37.07 0.81
CA GLN A 8 24.02 36.59 -0.24
C GLN A 8 25.31 37.43 -0.33
N THR A 9 25.16 38.73 -0.24
CA THR A 9 26.31 39.66 -0.22
C THR A 9 27.22 39.41 0.98
N MET A 10 26.63 39.26 2.18
CA MET A 10 27.38 39.08 3.42
C MET A 10 28.15 37.76 3.44
N ASN A 11 27.67 36.77 2.70
CA ASN A 11 28.20 35.40 2.70
C ASN A 11 28.91 35.03 1.40
N ASP A 12 29.36 35.99 0.60
CA ASP A 12 30.09 35.81 -0.68
C ASP A 12 29.36 34.85 -1.68
N LEU A 13 28.03 34.87 -1.67
CA LEU A 13 27.22 34.15 -2.62
C LEU A 13 26.83 35.02 -3.82
N LYS A 14 26.45 34.35 -4.93
CA LYS A 14 25.88 35.07 -6.08
C LYS A 14 24.63 35.81 -5.66
N VAL A 15 24.62 37.13 -5.81
CA VAL A 15 23.53 38.03 -5.38
C VAL A 15 22.46 38.10 -6.46
N ASP A 16 21.55 37.12 -6.47
CA ASP A 16 20.43 37.05 -7.39
C ASP A 16 19.07 37.26 -6.70
N GLY A 17 19.07 37.29 -5.36
CA GLY A 17 17.85 37.46 -4.55
C GLY A 17 17.02 36.19 -4.44
N ALA A 18 17.47 35.05 -4.99
CA ALA A 18 16.81 33.75 -4.88
C ALA A 18 17.49 32.93 -3.78
N ALA A 19 16.71 32.34 -2.87
CA ALA A 19 17.21 31.41 -1.88
C ALA A 19 17.49 30.04 -2.54
N GLY A 20 18.49 29.99 -3.41
CA GLY A 20 18.89 28.77 -4.10
C GLY A 20 19.64 27.77 -3.19
N PRO A 21 20.01 26.59 -3.72
CA PRO A 21 20.64 25.51 -2.94
C PRO A 21 21.87 25.93 -2.15
N GLN A 22 22.70 26.84 -2.69
CA GLN A 22 23.90 27.34 -2.02
C GLN A 22 23.56 28.26 -0.84
N SER A 23 22.61 29.19 -1.02
CA SER A 23 22.11 30.04 0.06
C SER A 23 21.48 29.22 1.19
N LEU A 24 20.65 28.22 0.83
CA LEU A 24 20.02 27.34 1.81
C LEU A 24 21.06 26.47 2.54
N LYS A 25 22.01 25.91 1.82
CA LYS A 25 23.09 25.11 2.43
C LYS A 25 23.86 25.92 3.48
N LEU A 26 24.17 27.18 3.18
CA LEU A 26 24.93 28.01 4.08
C LEU A 26 24.07 28.49 5.29
N ILE A 27 22.82 28.88 5.07
CA ILE A 27 21.88 29.21 6.15
C ILE A 27 21.78 28.11 7.20
N TYR A 28 21.82 26.84 6.76
CA TYR A 28 21.64 25.68 7.64
C TYR A 28 22.94 25.04 8.12
N SER A 29 24.13 25.49 7.67
CA SER A 29 25.41 24.93 8.09
C SER A 29 25.95 25.48 9.41
N GLY A 30 25.36 26.56 9.93
CA GLY A 30 25.93 27.31 11.04
C GLY A 30 27.12 28.21 10.66
N ASP A 31 27.63 28.10 9.45
CA ASP A 31 28.74 28.91 8.93
C ASP A 31 28.30 30.25 8.34
N ALA A 32 26.98 30.44 8.22
CA ALA A 32 26.40 31.71 7.73
C ALA A 32 26.79 32.88 8.61
N LEU A 33 27.13 34.00 7.97
CA LEU A 33 27.31 35.24 8.65
C LEU A 33 25.95 35.96 8.81
N ASP A 34 25.70 36.48 10.01
CA ASP A 34 24.54 37.33 10.29
C ASP A 34 24.74 38.76 9.74
N ALA A 35 23.73 39.62 9.89
CA ALA A 35 23.76 41.00 9.43
C ALA A 35 24.91 41.84 10.03
N ASN A 36 25.59 41.35 11.07
CA ASN A 36 26.72 42.01 11.74
C ASN A 36 28.06 41.33 11.39
N GLY A 37 28.07 40.37 10.45
CA GLY A 37 29.25 39.64 10.03
C GLY A 37 29.77 38.61 11.04
N VAL A 38 28.93 38.19 12.00
CA VAL A 38 29.26 37.16 12.99
C VAL A 38 28.69 35.83 12.52
N ARG A 39 29.48 34.76 12.61
CA ARG A 39 28.98 33.39 12.30
C ARG A 39 27.83 33.04 13.23
N VAL A 40 26.76 32.55 12.65
CA VAL A 40 25.56 32.14 13.40
C VAL A 40 25.90 31.01 14.37
N GLY A 41 26.80 30.11 13.99
CA GLY A 41 27.31 29.03 14.85
C GLY A 41 28.10 29.55 16.09
N ASP A 42 28.81 30.65 15.97
CA ASP A 42 29.58 31.23 17.08
C ASP A 42 28.66 31.95 18.09
N LYS A 43 27.52 32.48 17.65
CA LYS A 43 26.50 33.04 18.54
C LYS A 43 25.79 31.98 19.36
N LEU A 44 25.61 30.78 18.78
CA LEU A 44 25.03 29.62 19.50
C LEU A 44 25.99 29.07 20.57
N SER A 45 27.32 29.30 20.42
CA SER A 45 28.32 28.91 21.40
C SER A 45 28.58 29.95 22.50
N SER A 46 28.20 31.19 22.27
CA SER A 46 28.38 32.30 23.24
C SER A 46 27.14 32.67 24.04
N ALA A 47 25.94 32.24 23.58
CA ALA A 47 24.75 32.25 24.41
C ALA A 47 24.83 30.98 25.25
N SER A 48 25.15 31.17 26.52
CA SER A 48 25.08 30.13 27.57
C SER A 48 23.62 29.76 27.90
N ASP A 49 22.81 29.54 26.86
CA ASP A 49 21.64 28.71 26.93
C ASP A 49 22.08 27.35 26.39
N THR A 50 22.55 26.53 27.33
CA THR A 50 22.52 25.08 27.15
C THR A 50 21.16 24.76 26.58
N VAL A 51 21.10 24.43 25.27
CA VAL A 51 20.01 23.64 24.73
C VAL A 51 20.14 22.31 25.45
N THR A 52 19.54 22.25 26.64
CA THR A 52 19.28 20.99 27.29
C THR A 52 18.35 20.25 26.36
N VAL A 53 18.90 19.29 25.61
CA VAL A 53 18.20 18.27 24.84
C VAL A 53 17.42 17.40 25.85
N SER A 54 16.54 18.00 26.63
CA SER A 54 15.84 17.31 27.70
C SER A 54 14.32 17.45 27.67
N ASP A 55 13.80 18.39 26.90
CA ASP A 55 12.35 18.54 26.82
C ASP A 55 11.81 17.83 25.61
N VAL A 56 11.05 16.78 25.85
CA VAL A 56 10.27 16.09 24.83
C VAL A 56 9.16 17.04 24.39
N LEU A 57 9.20 17.50 23.15
CA LEU A 57 8.15 18.35 22.60
C LEU A 57 6.99 17.46 22.13
N THR A 58 5.79 17.76 22.61
CA THR A 58 4.57 16.99 22.36
C THR A 58 3.40 17.92 22.01
N ALA A 59 2.31 17.32 21.54
CA ALA A 59 1.06 18.03 21.23
C ALA A 59 0.59 18.90 22.40
N GLY A 60 0.19 20.12 22.10
CA GLY A 60 -0.23 21.13 23.05
C GLY A 60 0.88 22.08 23.55
N MET A 61 2.14 21.74 23.32
CA MET A 61 3.27 22.64 23.63
C MET A 61 3.38 23.77 22.60
N SER A 62 3.99 24.88 22.98
CA SER A 62 4.24 26.01 22.08
C SER A 62 5.52 26.73 22.45
N GLY A 63 6.11 27.41 21.48
CA GLY A 63 7.32 28.19 21.67
C GLY A 63 8.31 28.10 20.53
N GLU A 64 9.48 28.70 20.72
CA GLU A 64 10.51 28.76 19.69
C GLU A 64 11.10 27.40 19.36
N GLN A 65 11.26 26.51 20.33
CA GLN A 65 11.74 25.15 20.10
C GLN A 65 10.80 24.36 19.20
N VAL A 66 9.47 24.49 19.38
CA VAL A 66 8.46 23.90 18.48
C VAL A 66 8.61 24.47 17.07
N ARG A 67 8.78 25.79 16.95
CA ARG A 67 8.98 26.46 15.66
C ARG A 67 10.23 25.94 14.95
N GLN A 68 11.32 25.72 15.66
CA GLN A 68 12.56 25.16 15.11
C GLN A 68 12.36 23.75 14.57
N VAL A 69 11.70 22.87 15.34
CA VAL A 69 11.34 21.51 14.89
C VAL A 69 10.44 21.56 13.65
N GLN A 70 9.41 22.41 13.64
CA GLN A 70 8.53 22.60 12.48
C GLN A 70 9.30 23.10 11.25
N SER A 71 10.20 24.07 11.42
CA SER A 71 11.03 24.60 10.33
C SER A 71 11.93 23.51 9.75
N ARG A 72 12.50 22.65 10.62
CA ARG A 72 13.36 21.56 10.15
C ARG A 72 12.56 20.45 9.47
N LEU A 73 11.37 20.10 9.97
CA LEU A 73 10.46 19.17 9.32
C LEU A 73 10.01 19.68 7.95
N ALA A 74 9.76 20.99 7.84
CA ALA A 74 9.42 21.60 6.55
C ALA A 74 10.59 21.56 5.56
N ALA A 75 11.81 21.87 6.02
CA ALA A 75 13.02 21.75 5.20
C ALA A 75 13.29 20.32 4.70
N LEU A 76 12.90 19.31 5.48
CA LEU A 76 12.99 17.90 5.12
C LEU A 76 11.76 17.40 4.32
N GLY A 77 10.74 18.24 4.11
CA GLY A 77 9.55 17.97 3.31
C GLY A 77 8.44 17.17 4.02
N TYR A 78 8.51 17.03 5.35
CA TYR A 78 7.48 16.35 6.16
C TYR A 78 6.35 17.27 6.60
N LEU A 79 6.56 18.58 6.59
CA LEU A 79 5.58 19.59 6.98
C LEU A 79 5.49 20.68 5.92
N SER A 80 4.32 21.25 5.69
CA SER A 80 4.22 22.47 4.86
C SER A 80 4.68 23.69 5.64
N ALA A 81 5.37 24.61 4.98
CA ALA A 81 5.84 25.85 5.60
C ALA A 81 4.70 26.70 6.20
N SER A 82 3.47 26.55 5.71
CA SER A 82 2.28 27.21 6.27
C SER A 82 1.92 26.76 7.68
N PHE A 83 2.43 25.63 8.15
CA PHE A 83 2.19 25.07 9.50
C PHE A 83 3.31 25.41 10.50
N ILE A 84 4.26 26.28 10.15
CA ILE A 84 5.30 26.77 11.08
C ILE A 84 4.68 27.84 11.98
N SER A 85 3.87 27.42 12.93
CA SER A 85 3.12 28.29 13.84
C SER A 85 3.83 28.53 15.18
N GLY A 86 4.71 27.59 15.56
CA GLY A 86 5.27 27.51 16.92
C GLY A 86 4.35 26.83 17.93
N ALA A 87 3.18 26.32 17.50
CA ALA A 87 2.31 25.46 18.31
C ALA A 87 2.43 24.01 17.84
N TYR A 88 2.67 23.08 18.75
CA TYR A 88 2.77 21.65 18.45
C TYR A 88 1.36 21.07 18.32
N ASP A 89 0.79 21.21 17.13
CA ASP A 89 -0.53 20.70 16.75
C ASP A 89 -0.46 19.26 16.23
N GLU A 90 -1.61 18.69 15.85
CA GLU A 90 -1.69 17.36 15.28
C GLU A 90 -0.93 17.24 13.94
N ALA A 91 -0.90 18.30 13.13
CA ALA A 91 -0.13 18.30 11.88
C ALA A 91 1.37 18.17 12.17
N THR A 92 1.87 18.84 13.19
CA THR A 92 3.24 18.73 13.67
C THR A 92 3.52 17.31 14.21
N ALA A 93 2.64 16.78 15.05
CA ALA A 93 2.77 15.42 15.59
C ALA A 93 2.80 14.36 14.48
N GLN A 94 1.96 14.50 13.47
CA GLN A 94 1.92 13.61 12.31
C GLN A 94 3.20 13.71 11.46
N ALA A 95 3.72 14.91 11.23
CA ALA A 95 4.98 15.13 10.53
C ALA A 95 6.16 14.47 11.27
N VAL A 96 6.18 14.60 12.61
CA VAL A 96 7.18 13.92 13.47
C VAL A 96 7.05 12.41 13.36
N ARG A 97 5.85 11.82 13.43
CA ARG A 97 5.66 10.37 13.25
C ARG A 97 6.19 9.88 11.91
N GLN A 98 5.89 10.60 10.82
CA GLN A 98 6.40 10.26 9.49
C GLN A 98 7.92 10.33 9.42
N PHE A 99 8.52 11.37 9.99
CA PHE A 99 9.97 11.52 10.08
C PHE A 99 10.59 10.38 10.90
N GLN A 100 10.05 10.07 12.06
CA GLN A 100 10.50 8.97 12.92
C GLN A 100 10.47 7.64 12.19
N GLN A 101 9.37 7.33 11.52
CA GLN A 101 9.21 6.12 10.74
C GLN A 101 10.25 6.00 9.62
N ALA A 102 10.48 7.09 8.87
CA ALA A 102 11.45 7.12 7.78
C ALA A 102 12.90 6.98 8.25
N ASN A 103 13.18 7.37 9.50
CA ASN A 103 14.50 7.34 10.10
C ASN A 103 14.72 6.18 11.09
N GLY A 104 13.81 5.19 11.14
CA GLY A 104 13.94 3.99 11.98
C GLY A 104 13.79 4.25 13.48
N LEU A 105 13.10 5.33 13.86
CA LEU A 105 12.80 5.66 15.25
C LEU A 105 11.40 5.16 15.64
N THR A 106 11.12 5.10 16.94
CA THR A 106 9.76 4.85 17.44
C THR A 106 8.84 5.98 17.00
N ALA A 107 7.79 5.66 16.25
CA ALA A 107 6.88 6.65 15.66
C ALA A 107 5.76 7.04 16.64
N ASP A 108 6.13 7.69 17.74
CA ASP A 108 5.22 8.15 18.79
C ASP A 108 4.65 9.56 18.54
N GLY A 109 5.26 10.31 17.64
CA GLY A 109 4.86 11.68 17.32
C GLY A 109 5.38 12.71 18.32
N ALA A 110 6.26 12.33 19.24
CA ALA A 110 6.91 13.21 20.19
C ALA A 110 8.34 13.52 19.74
N ALA A 111 8.74 14.77 19.71
CA ALA A 111 10.11 15.16 19.35
C ALA A 111 11.02 15.10 20.60
N GLY A 112 11.32 13.87 21.05
CA GLY A 112 12.29 13.60 22.11
C GLY A 112 13.74 13.75 21.63
N SER A 113 14.71 13.54 22.55
CA SER A 113 16.14 13.73 22.27
C SER A 113 16.65 12.93 21.06
N ALA A 114 16.24 11.67 20.91
CA ALA A 114 16.60 10.83 19.77
C ALA A 114 16.03 11.39 18.45
N THR A 115 14.78 11.84 18.46
CA THR A 115 14.12 12.44 17.31
C THR A 115 14.77 13.77 16.92
N GLN A 116 15.02 14.63 17.89
CA GLN A 116 15.68 15.91 17.65
C GLN A 116 17.12 15.73 17.13
N SER A 117 17.92 14.85 17.77
CA SER A 117 19.27 14.53 17.29
C SER A 117 19.26 14.02 15.85
N ARG A 118 18.30 13.16 15.51
CA ARG A 118 18.16 12.64 14.14
C ARG A 118 17.67 13.67 13.16
N LEU A 119 16.77 14.57 13.59
CA LEU A 119 16.19 15.64 12.78
C LEU A 119 17.27 16.63 12.29
N TYR A 120 18.25 16.93 13.14
CA TYR A 120 19.35 17.86 12.81
C TYR A 120 20.61 17.16 12.26
N ALA A 121 20.62 15.84 12.17
CA ALA A 121 21.72 15.12 11.55
C ALA A 121 21.83 15.41 10.04
N SER A 122 23.06 15.44 9.52
CA SER A 122 23.33 15.68 8.08
C SER A 122 22.78 14.55 7.19
N ASN A 123 22.59 13.36 7.74
CA ASN A 123 22.08 12.19 7.05
C ASN A 123 20.60 11.90 7.40
N ALA A 124 19.86 12.88 7.90
CA ALA A 124 18.42 12.77 8.12
C ALA A 124 17.71 12.45 6.79
N VAL A 125 16.89 11.40 6.76
CA VAL A 125 16.14 11.01 5.57
C VAL A 125 15.08 12.08 5.29
N THR A 126 15.04 12.59 4.06
CA THR A 126 14.01 13.52 3.62
C THR A 126 12.72 12.77 3.25
N ALA A 127 11.59 13.46 3.26
CA ALA A 127 10.32 12.89 2.84
C ALA A 127 10.35 12.40 1.38
N GLN A 128 11.10 13.09 0.51
CA GLN A 128 11.30 12.67 -0.89
C GLN A 128 12.07 11.35 -0.98
N VAL A 129 13.17 11.18 -0.20
CA VAL A 129 13.94 9.93 -0.16
C VAL A 129 13.11 8.81 0.47
N ALA A 130 12.35 9.11 1.51
CA ALA A 130 11.44 8.14 2.14
C ALA A 130 10.37 7.65 1.16
N ARG A 131 9.76 8.56 0.38
CA ARG A 131 8.78 8.22 -0.68
C ARG A 131 9.44 7.41 -1.80
N ALA A 132 10.62 7.81 -2.28
CA ALA A 132 11.35 7.08 -3.31
C ALA A 132 11.78 5.68 -2.83
N SER A 133 12.09 5.51 -1.54
CA SER A 133 12.37 4.19 -0.95
C SER A 133 11.12 3.33 -0.82
N ALA A 134 9.97 3.93 -0.50
CA ALA A 134 8.67 3.27 -0.53
C ALA A 134 8.32 2.85 -1.96
N ASP A 135 8.43 3.74 -2.95
CA ASP A 135 8.22 3.44 -4.38
C ASP A 135 9.14 2.31 -4.88
N ASN A 136 10.38 2.25 -4.42
CA ASN A 136 11.32 1.21 -4.85
C ASN A 136 11.02 -0.15 -4.22
N SER A 137 10.50 -0.19 -3.00
CA SER A 137 10.03 -1.42 -2.39
C SER A 137 8.68 -1.87 -2.97
N GLU A 138 7.85 -0.94 -3.42
CA GLU A 138 6.63 -1.20 -4.17
C GLU A 138 6.93 -1.75 -5.58
N ARG A 139 7.99 -1.27 -6.24
CA ARG A 139 8.49 -1.85 -7.50
C ARG A 139 9.00 -3.28 -7.35
N GLN A 140 9.55 -3.67 -6.20
CA GLN A 140 9.87 -5.06 -5.90
C GLN A 140 8.61 -5.92 -5.71
N SER A 141 7.50 -5.35 -5.26
CA SER A 141 6.20 -6.03 -5.25
C SER A 141 5.59 -6.17 -6.66
N ALA A 142 6.07 -5.40 -7.64
CA ALA A 142 5.65 -5.55 -9.04
C ALA A 142 6.10 -6.88 -9.67
N GLU A 143 7.21 -7.47 -9.23
CA GLU A 143 7.58 -8.85 -9.62
C GLU A 143 6.54 -9.89 -9.16
N TYR A 144 5.91 -9.66 -8.01
CA TYR A 144 4.84 -10.50 -7.50
C TYR A 144 3.56 -10.39 -8.36
N ARG A 145 3.29 -9.23 -8.95
CA ARG A 145 2.15 -8.97 -9.83
C ARG A 145 2.31 -9.65 -11.19
N VAL A 146 3.51 -9.62 -11.76
CA VAL A 146 3.82 -10.21 -13.06
C VAL A 146 3.55 -11.73 -13.09
N ASN A 147 3.64 -12.41 -11.94
CA ASN A 147 3.42 -13.84 -11.82
C ASN A 147 1.95 -14.24 -11.57
N GLY A 148 0.99 -13.31 -11.60
CA GLY A 148 -0.43 -13.60 -11.44
C GLY A 148 -0.90 -13.92 -10.03
N ALA A 149 0.01 -14.04 -9.05
CA ALA A 149 -0.33 -14.37 -7.67
C ALA A 149 -1.25 -13.33 -7.01
N TYR A 150 -1.06 -12.07 -7.36
CA TYR A 150 -1.91 -10.97 -6.87
C TYR A 150 -3.35 -11.06 -7.39
N GLN A 151 -3.52 -11.33 -8.69
CA GLN A 151 -4.85 -11.53 -9.29
C GLN A 151 -5.57 -12.74 -8.69
N ALA A 152 -4.83 -13.83 -8.46
CA ALA A 152 -5.37 -15.01 -7.84
C ALA A 152 -5.87 -14.75 -6.41
N SER A 153 -5.12 -14.02 -5.60
CA SER A 153 -5.55 -13.62 -4.25
C SER A 153 -6.82 -12.76 -4.28
N LEU A 154 -6.93 -11.83 -5.21
CA LEU A 154 -8.12 -10.99 -5.37
C LEU A 154 -9.34 -11.79 -5.80
N ALA A 155 -9.21 -12.60 -6.84
CA ALA A 155 -10.32 -13.40 -7.38
C ALA A 155 -10.83 -14.43 -6.36
N GLY A 156 -9.93 -15.02 -5.57
CA GLY A 156 -10.23 -16.08 -4.62
C GLY A 156 -10.52 -15.62 -3.19
N GLY A 157 -10.77 -14.33 -2.94
CA GLY A 157 -11.06 -13.81 -1.59
C GLY A 157 -9.85 -13.50 -0.73
N GLY A 158 -8.63 -13.81 -1.19
CA GLY A 158 -7.37 -13.39 -0.54
C GLY A 158 -7.19 -13.93 0.88
N ILE A 159 -7.27 -15.25 1.05
CA ILE A 159 -7.18 -15.91 2.37
C ILE A 159 -5.74 -16.22 2.82
N ALA A 160 -4.76 -16.07 1.94
CA ALA A 160 -3.37 -16.34 2.24
C ALA A 160 -2.43 -15.48 1.38
N VAL A 161 -1.35 -15.02 1.98
CA VAL A 161 -0.22 -14.35 1.31
C VAL A 161 1.08 -14.79 1.95
N GLY A 162 2.19 -14.68 1.25
CA GLY A 162 3.49 -15.12 1.78
C GLY A 162 4.64 -14.24 1.36
N ASP A 163 5.66 -14.19 2.19
CA ASP A 163 6.98 -13.67 1.86
C ASP A 163 8.00 -14.83 1.73
N ARG A 164 9.31 -14.53 1.76
CA ARG A 164 10.36 -15.52 1.69
C ARG A 164 10.45 -16.41 2.94
N ASN A 165 9.88 -15.97 4.06
CA ASN A 165 10.09 -16.56 5.38
C ASN A 165 8.85 -17.26 5.93
N ALA A 166 7.65 -16.78 5.58
CA ALA A 166 6.42 -17.28 6.17
C ALA A 166 5.20 -17.09 5.27
N LEU A 167 4.21 -17.93 5.50
CA LEU A 167 2.83 -17.76 5.07
C LEU A 167 2.06 -16.99 6.14
N TYR A 168 1.24 -16.05 5.72
CA TYR A 168 0.24 -15.35 6.54
C TYR A 168 -1.13 -15.72 5.98
N CYS A 169 -2.00 -16.27 6.81
CA CYS A 169 -3.24 -16.83 6.32
C CYS A 169 -4.35 -16.79 7.37
N ALA A 170 -5.60 -16.85 6.89
CA ALA A 170 -6.74 -17.26 7.69
C ALA A 170 -6.63 -18.76 7.98
N ASP A 171 -6.61 -19.16 9.24
CA ASP A 171 -6.45 -20.57 9.61
C ASP A 171 -7.78 -21.19 10.03
N ALA A 172 -8.35 -22.02 9.16
CA ALA A 172 -9.63 -22.70 9.42
C ALA A 172 -9.63 -23.54 10.71
N SER A 173 -8.47 -24.13 11.09
CA SER A 173 -8.36 -24.90 12.33
C SER A 173 -8.48 -24.06 13.60
N GLN A 174 -8.37 -22.75 13.48
CA GLN A 174 -8.46 -21.78 14.57
C GLN A 174 -9.61 -20.78 14.38
N GLY A 175 -10.66 -21.15 13.63
CA GLY A 175 -11.82 -20.30 13.38
C GLY A 175 -11.54 -19.15 12.41
N GLY A 176 -10.57 -19.30 11.52
CA GLY A 176 -10.27 -18.32 10.49
C GLY A 176 -9.42 -17.13 10.92
N ILE A 177 -8.89 -17.13 12.13
CA ILE A 177 -8.04 -16.01 12.60
C ILE A 177 -6.74 -15.92 11.82
N LEU A 178 -6.15 -14.73 11.80
CA LEU A 178 -4.91 -14.45 11.09
C LEU A 178 -3.71 -15.04 11.82
N VAL A 179 -3.03 -15.97 11.17
CA VAL A 179 -1.81 -16.62 11.68
C VAL A 179 -0.63 -16.44 10.75
N LYS A 180 0.57 -16.52 11.33
CA LYS A 180 1.84 -16.64 10.63
C LYS A 180 2.35 -18.07 10.75
N LYS A 181 2.68 -18.70 9.62
CA LYS A 181 3.26 -20.06 9.54
C LYS A 181 4.64 -19.98 8.91
N PRO A 182 5.74 -20.01 9.69
CA PRO A 182 7.09 -19.95 9.16
C PRO A 182 7.43 -21.16 8.28
N TYR A 183 8.11 -20.94 7.14
CA TYR A 183 8.52 -22.04 6.24
C TYR A 183 9.67 -22.89 6.78
N ASN A 184 10.38 -22.42 7.81
CA ASN A 184 11.46 -23.16 8.46
C ASN A 184 10.99 -24.24 9.45
N GLY A 185 9.66 -24.49 9.53
CA GLY A 185 9.08 -25.47 10.44
C GLY A 185 8.89 -25.01 11.90
N ALA A 186 9.17 -23.74 12.20
CA ALA A 186 8.83 -23.19 13.51
C ALA A 186 7.31 -23.17 13.73
N ALA A 187 6.89 -23.18 14.99
CA ALA A 187 5.47 -23.16 15.35
C ALA A 187 4.74 -21.95 14.75
N ALA A 188 3.50 -22.15 14.32
CA ALA A 188 2.62 -21.09 13.90
C ALA A 188 2.32 -20.14 15.07
N SER A 189 2.16 -18.85 14.77
CA SER A 189 1.82 -17.84 15.77
C SER A 189 0.60 -17.02 15.32
N VAL A 190 -0.28 -16.70 16.28
CA VAL A 190 -1.40 -15.80 16.05
C VAL A 190 -0.87 -14.38 15.83
N MET A 191 -1.30 -13.75 14.74
CA MET A 191 -0.96 -12.37 14.41
C MET A 191 -2.07 -11.40 14.84
N ALA A 192 -3.32 -11.81 14.65
CA ALA A 192 -4.52 -11.09 15.07
C ALA A 192 -5.70 -12.07 15.20
N TYR A 193 -6.67 -11.72 16.02
CA TYR A 193 -7.94 -12.47 16.14
C TYR A 193 -8.97 -12.05 15.10
N ASP A 194 -8.56 -11.26 14.11
CA ASP A 194 -9.37 -10.92 12.96
C ASP A 194 -9.52 -12.12 12.02
N VAL A 195 -10.69 -12.25 11.40
CA VAL A 195 -10.92 -13.15 10.26
C VAL A 195 -10.67 -12.33 8.99
N PRO A 196 -9.47 -12.42 8.39
CA PRO A 196 -9.09 -11.55 7.31
C PRO A 196 -9.70 -11.99 5.98
N ARG A 197 -10.08 -11.01 5.17
CA ARG A 197 -10.44 -11.17 3.76
C ARG A 197 -9.55 -10.27 2.92
N PHE A 198 -9.27 -10.67 1.70
CA PHE A 198 -8.47 -9.89 0.74
C PHE A 198 -7.09 -9.50 1.29
N LEU A 199 -6.36 -10.47 1.83
CA LEU A 199 -5.02 -10.26 2.37
C LEU A 199 -4.05 -9.77 1.28
N HIS A 200 -3.32 -8.72 1.61
CA HIS A 200 -2.19 -8.19 0.85
C HIS A 200 -0.99 -8.07 1.76
N LEU A 201 0.18 -8.36 1.23
CA LEU A 201 1.45 -8.19 1.94
C LEU A 201 2.36 -7.29 1.13
N THR A 202 2.75 -6.18 1.69
CA THR A 202 3.73 -5.26 1.11
C THR A 202 4.56 -4.62 2.20
N ASN A 203 5.87 -4.54 2.01
CA ASN A 203 6.82 -3.90 2.91
C ASN A 203 6.72 -4.35 4.38
N GLY A 204 6.54 -5.67 4.60
CA GLY A 204 6.41 -6.22 5.94
C GLY A 204 5.12 -5.82 6.67
N LYS A 205 4.12 -5.35 5.93
CA LYS A 205 2.80 -5.00 6.45
C LYS A 205 1.72 -5.78 5.74
N LEU A 206 0.81 -6.34 6.48
CA LEU A 206 -0.42 -6.94 5.98
C LEU A 206 -1.50 -5.86 5.90
N TYR A 207 -2.25 -5.88 4.81
CA TYR A 207 -3.45 -5.09 4.60
C TYR A 207 -4.59 -6.05 4.30
N TYR A 208 -5.70 -5.89 4.95
CA TYR A 208 -6.85 -6.79 4.79
C TYR A 208 -8.14 -6.12 5.27
N VAL A 209 -9.25 -6.74 4.91
CA VAL A 209 -10.57 -6.36 5.43
C VAL A 209 -10.95 -7.35 6.52
N ALA A 210 -11.44 -6.85 7.64
CA ALA A 210 -12.07 -7.65 8.69
C ALA A 210 -13.24 -6.89 9.31
N SER A 211 -14.19 -7.61 9.88
CA SER A 211 -15.35 -7.01 10.52
C SER A 211 -15.04 -6.61 11.96
N GLU A 212 -15.33 -5.38 12.33
CA GLU A 212 -15.17 -4.83 13.68
C GLU A 212 -16.37 -3.98 14.06
N GLY A 213 -17.12 -4.39 15.10
CA GLY A 213 -18.30 -3.67 15.56
C GLY A 213 -19.49 -3.70 14.58
N GLY A 214 -19.54 -4.69 13.67
CA GLY A 214 -20.61 -4.84 12.68
C GLY A 214 -20.35 -4.11 11.36
N GLU A 215 -19.19 -3.48 11.20
CA GLU A 215 -18.73 -2.83 9.98
C GLU A 215 -17.45 -3.48 9.47
N ASP A 216 -17.22 -3.45 8.17
CA ASP A 216 -15.95 -3.83 7.59
C ASP A 216 -14.93 -2.70 7.77
N CYS A 217 -13.75 -3.11 8.21
CA CYS A 217 -12.62 -2.22 8.42
C CYS A 217 -11.45 -2.65 7.53
N VAL A 218 -10.80 -1.69 6.89
CA VAL A 218 -9.48 -1.92 6.29
C VAL A 218 -8.44 -1.79 7.39
N ILE A 219 -7.66 -2.85 7.57
CA ILE A 219 -6.69 -2.98 8.65
C ILE A 219 -5.29 -3.08 8.08
N ARG A 220 -4.36 -2.39 8.72
CA ARG A 220 -2.92 -2.53 8.52
C ARG A 220 -2.29 -3.18 9.74
N LEU A 221 -1.52 -4.26 9.54
CA LEU A 221 -0.82 -4.96 10.59
C LEU A 221 0.66 -5.11 10.24
N ASN A 222 1.55 -4.67 11.10
CA ASN A 222 2.98 -4.83 10.93
C ASN A 222 3.40 -6.27 11.31
N THR A 223 4.06 -6.99 10.38
CA THR A 223 4.39 -8.42 10.57
C THR A 223 5.53 -8.67 11.58
N GLN A 224 6.29 -7.65 11.95
CA GLN A 224 7.38 -7.75 12.93
C GLN A 224 6.95 -7.31 14.32
N SER A 225 6.34 -6.12 14.42
CA SER A 225 5.93 -5.56 15.72
C SER A 225 4.58 -6.04 16.21
N GLY A 226 3.73 -6.60 15.31
CA GLY A 226 2.34 -6.92 15.63
C GLY A 226 1.43 -5.68 15.76
N SER A 227 1.93 -4.48 15.47
CA SER A 227 1.13 -3.26 15.55
C SER A 227 0.00 -3.30 14.55
N ARG A 228 -1.24 -3.19 15.03
CA ARG A 228 -2.50 -3.21 14.27
C ARG A 228 -3.12 -1.82 14.26
N GLU A 229 -3.58 -1.39 13.11
CA GLU A 229 -4.19 -0.09 12.89
C GLU A 229 -5.40 -0.22 11.95
N VAL A 230 -6.50 0.43 12.28
CA VAL A 230 -7.66 0.57 11.41
C VAL A 230 -7.44 1.80 10.53
N LEU A 231 -7.29 1.59 9.23
CA LEU A 231 -7.07 2.67 8.25
C LEU A 231 -8.38 3.31 7.81
N ALA A 232 -9.45 2.52 7.70
CA ALA A 232 -10.75 2.99 7.27
C ALA A 232 -11.87 2.08 7.81
N ARG A 233 -13.04 2.66 8.07
CA ARG A 233 -14.32 1.97 8.24
C ARG A 233 -15.12 2.18 6.96
N VAL A 234 -15.57 1.08 6.33
CA VAL A 234 -16.03 1.11 4.92
C VAL A 234 -17.45 0.52 4.74
N GLY A 235 -18.16 0.32 5.83
CA GLY A 235 -19.47 -0.33 5.79
C GLY A 235 -19.35 -1.80 5.37
N VAL A 236 -19.85 -2.17 4.20
CA VAL A 236 -19.72 -3.52 3.64
C VAL A 236 -18.78 -3.48 2.44
N ALA A 237 -17.62 -4.11 2.54
CA ALA A 237 -16.67 -4.26 1.46
C ALA A 237 -16.88 -5.59 0.74
N LEU A 238 -17.33 -5.55 -0.51
CA LEU A 238 -17.48 -6.74 -1.36
C LEU A 238 -16.13 -7.22 -1.90
N LYS A 239 -15.20 -6.28 -2.14
CA LYS A 239 -13.84 -6.56 -2.60
C LYS A 239 -12.88 -5.44 -2.23
N PHE A 240 -11.65 -5.80 -1.95
CA PHE A 240 -10.57 -4.87 -1.60
C PHE A 240 -9.29 -5.25 -2.34
N ALA A 241 -8.58 -4.25 -2.84
CA ALA A 241 -7.26 -4.37 -3.42
C ALA A 241 -6.35 -3.23 -2.96
N LEU A 242 -5.06 -3.51 -2.84
CA LEU A 242 -4.04 -2.50 -2.59
C LEU A 242 -3.04 -2.51 -3.75
N CYS A 243 -2.83 -1.37 -4.38
CA CYS A 243 -1.87 -1.19 -5.46
C CYS A 243 -1.18 0.15 -5.32
N ASP A 244 0.15 0.15 -5.26
CA ASP A 244 0.99 1.36 -5.21
C ASP A 244 0.57 2.37 -4.12
N GLY A 245 0.20 1.85 -2.94
CA GLY A 245 -0.23 2.68 -1.81
C GLY A 245 -1.66 3.24 -1.93
N VAL A 246 -2.41 2.82 -2.95
CA VAL A 246 -3.82 3.16 -3.14
C VAL A 246 -4.68 1.93 -2.88
N MET A 247 -5.69 2.11 -2.07
CA MET A 247 -6.71 1.11 -1.75
C MET A 247 -7.86 1.25 -2.75
N TYR A 248 -8.23 0.15 -3.40
CA TYR A 248 -9.41 0.05 -4.26
C TYR A 248 -10.46 -0.79 -3.57
N MET A 249 -11.67 -0.30 -3.47
CA MET A 249 -12.75 -0.93 -2.72
C MET A 249 -14.03 -0.94 -3.55
N LEU A 250 -14.67 -2.09 -3.61
CA LEU A 250 -16.01 -2.25 -4.14
C LEU A 250 -16.98 -2.37 -2.97
N ASP A 251 -17.92 -1.46 -2.87
CA ASP A 251 -18.93 -1.45 -1.82
C ASP A 251 -20.24 -2.15 -2.22
N ALA A 252 -21.15 -2.29 -1.26
CA ALA A 252 -22.46 -2.92 -1.47
C ALA A 252 -23.38 -2.17 -2.44
N ASN A 253 -23.08 -0.90 -2.77
CA ASN A 253 -23.83 -0.10 -3.72
C ASN A 253 -23.29 -0.23 -5.15
N ALA A 254 -22.39 -1.19 -5.39
CA ALA A 254 -21.70 -1.37 -6.68
C ALA A 254 -20.85 -0.16 -7.08
N ALA A 255 -20.37 0.61 -6.11
CA ALA A 255 -19.43 1.71 -6.32
C ALA A 255 -18.00 1.24 -6.10
N LEU A 256 -17.17 1.43 -7.11
CA LEU A 256 -15.73 1.24 -7.03
C LEU A 256 -15.08 2.55 -6.63
N LYS A 257 -14.39 2.54 -5.52
CA LYS A 257 -13.73 3.71 -4.93
C LYS A 257 -12.24 3.47 -4.80
N GLU A 258 -11.49 4.54 -4.89
CA GLU A 258 -10.09 4.56 -4.48
C GLU A 258 -9.93 5.38 -3.20
N ARG A 259 -8.94 4.99 -2.38
CA ARG A 259 -8.57 5.70 -1.18
C ARG A 259 -7.05 5.64 -0.98
N THR A 260 -6.41 6.77 -0.79
CA THR A 260 -5.00 6.82 -0.44
C THR A 260 -4.77 6.36 1.00
N LEU A 261 -3.55 5.97 1.35
CA LEU A 261 -3.20 5.67 2.75
C LEU A 261 -3.27 6.91 3.67
N SER A 262 -3.27 8.12 3.10
CA SER A 262 -3.49 9.39 3.82
C SER A 262 -4.97 9.70 4.07
N GLY A 263 -5.89 8.95 3.46
CA GLY A 263 -7.33 9.04 3.70
C GLY A 263 -8.12 9.81 2.64
N GLU A 264 -7.50 10.30 1.58
CA GLU A 264 -8.20 10.92 0.45
C GLU A 264 -8.96 9.84 -0.32
N GLU A 265 -10.25 10.05 -0.56
CA GLU A 265 -11.14 9.09 -1.21
C GLU A 265 -11.83 9.71 -2.42
N SER A 266 -11.94 8.94 -3.50
CA SER A 266 -12.74 9.31 -4.67
C SER A 266 -13.48 8.09 -5.24
N GLU A 267 -14.64 8.33 -5.86
CA GLU A 267 -15.39 7.33 -6.59
C GLU A 267 -14.87 7.27 -8.02
N LEU A 268 -14.51 6.07 -8.48
CA LEU A 268 -13.98 5.84 -9.82
C LEU A 268 -15.07 5.43 -10.80
N MET A 269 -15.99 4.57 -10.38
CA MET A 269 -17.01 3.99 -11.23
C MET A 269 -18.18 3.43 -10.41
N THR A 270 -19.39 3.54 -10.95
CA THR A 270 -20.60 2.90 -10.41
C THR A 270 -21.06 1.74 -11.30
N GLY A 271 -21.93 0.87 -10.76
CA GLY A 271 -22.45 -0.29 -11.50
C GLY A 271 -21.40 -1.38 -11.71
N VAL A 272 -20.38 -1.43 -10.87
CA VAL A 272 -19.34 -2.46 -10.88
C VAL A 272 -19.77 -3.63 -10.02
N SER A 273 -19.77 -4.84 -10.56
CA SER A 273 -20.09 -6.08 -9.84
C SER A 273 -18.84 -6.84 -9.38
N ASP A 274 -17.74 -6.68 -10.06
CA ASP A 274 -16.42 -7.23 -9.72
C ASP A 274 -15.31 -6.38 -10.33
N PHE A 275 -14.11 -6.44 -9.76
CA PHE A 275 -12.93 -5.82 -10.36
C PHE A 275 -11.67 -6.64 -10.07
N THR A 276 -10.68 -6.49 -10.92
CA THR A 276 -9.33 -6.99 -10.66
C THR A 276 -8.30 -6.04 -11.26
N LEU A 277 -7.06 -6.13 -10.81
CA LEU A 277 -5.94 -5.45 -11.44
C LEU A 277 -5.49 -6.21 -12.69
N ASP A 278 -5.09 -5.50 -13.71
CA ASP A 278 -4.38 -6.13 -14.82
C ASP A 278 -3.00 -6.64 -14.36
N ALA A 279 -2.35 -7.47 -15.18
CA ALA A 279 -1.05 -8.07 -14.84
C ALA A 279 0.06 -7.03 -14.61
N THR A 280 -0.11 -5.81 -15.11
CA THR A 280 0.87 -4.73 -14.98
C THR A 280 0.62 -3.83 -13.76
N GLY A 281 -0.55 -3.93 -13.14
CA GLY A 281 -1.01 -3.03 -12.09
C GLY A 281 -1.30 -1.61 -12.56
N LYS A 282 -1.48 -1.40 -13.87
CA LYS A 282 -1.75 -0.08 -14.45
C LYS A 282 -3.21 0.17 -14.76
N ALA A 283 -4.03 -0.88 -14.79
CA ALA A 283 -5.45 -0.77 -15.04
C ALA A 283 -6.26 -1.67 -14.11
N LEU A 284 -7.48 -1.24 -13.82
CA LEU A 284 -8.52 -2.04 -13.21
C LEU A 284 -9.39 -2.64 -14.31
N LEU A 285 -9.63 -3.92 -14.27
CA LEU A 285 -10.62 -4.60 -15.11
C LEU A 285 -11.92 -4.64 -14.32
N CYS A 286 -12.85 -3.77 -14.67
CA CYS A 286 -14.12 -3.61 -13.98
C CYS A 286 -15.21 -4.39 -14.71
N VAL A 287 -15.86 -5.30 -14.02
CA VAL A 287 -17.03 -6.02 -14.53
C VAL A 287 -18.27 -5.18 -14.28
N THR A 288 -19.02 -4.95 -15.33
CA THR A 288 -20.27 -4.18 -15.32
C THR A 288 -21.40 -5.02 -15.92
N GLN A 289 -22.63 -4.53 -15.82
CA GLN A 289 -23.80 -5.19 -16.43
C GLN A 289 -23.61 -5.45 -17.93
N ASP A 290 -22.91 -4.57 -18.63
CA ASP A 290 -22.75 -4.61 -20.10
C ASP A 290 -21.45 -5.30 -20.55
N GLY A 291 -20.58 -5.73 -19.65
CA GLY A 291 -19.32 -6.38 -19.97
C GLY A 291 -18.15 -5.95 -19.09
N VAL A 292 -16.95 -5.91 -19.68
CA VAL A 292 -15.72 -5.57 -18.97
C VAL A 292 -15.17 -4.25 -19.50
N VAL A 293 -14.90 -3.34 -18.57
CA VAL A 293 -14.27 -2.04 -18.80
C VAL A 293 -12.86 -2.05 -18.21
N SER A 294 -11.88 -1.67 -19.00
CA SER A 294 -10.53 -1.36 -18.53
C SER A 294 -10.46 0.09 -18.07
N PHE A 295 -10.13 0.33 -16.83
CA PHE A 295 -9.94 1.67 -16.26
C PHE A 295 -8.46 1.90 -15.98
N GLY A 296 -7.85 2.84 -16.70
CA GLY A 296 -6.44 3.19 -16.55
C GLY A 296 -6.20 3.98 -15.26
N ILE A 297 -5.49 3.40 -14.30
CA ILE A 297 -5.25 3.98 -12.96
C ILE A 297 -4.58 5.36 -13.04
N GLN A 298 -3.58 5.51 -13.90
CA GLN A 298 -2.86 6.78 -14.02
C GLN A 298 -3.54 7.80 -14.95
N THR A 299 -4.32 7.32 -15.90
CA THR A 299 -4.93 8.17 -16.93
C THR A 299 -6.36 8.59 -16.59
N GLY A 300 -7.03 7.84 -15.70
CA GLY A 300 -8.45 8.01 -15.40
C GLY A 300 -9.38 7.65 -16.58
N GLN A 301 -8.84 7.10 -17.68
CA GLN A 301 -9.62 6.78 -18.86
C GLN A 301 -10.20 5.38 -18.79
N SER A 302 -11.40 5.23 -19.30
CA SER A 302 -12.13 3.96 -19.36
C SER A 302 -12.31 3.53 -20.80
N GLU A 303 -12.07 2.25 -21.07
CA GLU A 303 -12.32 1.60 -22.37
C GLU A 303 -13.09 0.30 -22.16
N ARG A 304 -14.17 0.09 -22.92
CA ARG A 304 -14.87 -1.19 -22.92
C ARG A 304 -14.12 -2.19 -23.79
N ILE A 305 -13.60 -3.23 -23.16
CA ILE A 305 -12.76 -4.26 -23.80
C ILE A 305 -13.52 -5.56 -24.07
N TYR A 306 -14.71 -5.71 -23.49
CA TYR A 306 -15.62 -6.83 -23.75
C TYR A 306 -17.07 -6.39 -23.57
N THR A 307 -17.95 -6.83 -24.47
CA THR A 307 -19.40 -6.63 -24.40
C THR A 307 -20.08 -7.98 -24.24
N GLY A 308 -20.91 -8.14 -23.23
CA GLY A 308 -21.65 -9.35 -22.91
C GLY A 308 -21.65 -9.65 -21.42
N ALA A 309 -22.35 -10.70 -21.04
CA ALA A 309 -22.40 -11.13 -19.64
C ALA A 309 -21.00 -11.44 -19.10
N ALA A 310 -20.71 -10.94 -17.91
CA ALA A 310 -19.46 -11.18 -17.21
C ALA A 310 -19.72 -11.23 -15.70
N ASP A 311 -19.06 -12.17 -15.02
CA ASP A 311 -19.06 -12.30 -13.56
C ASP A 311 -17.67 -12.04 -12.98
N GLN A 312 -16.61 -12.35 -13.72
CA GLN A 312 -15.22 -12.08 -13.40
C GLN A 312 -14.41 -11.85 -14.66
N ALA A 313 -13.30 -11.13 -14.53
CA ALA A 313 -12.35 -10.91 -15.61
C ALA A 313 -10.91 -11.06 -15.12
N ALA A 314 -10.03 -11.57 -15.97
CA ALA A 314 -8.60 -11.68 -15.71
C ALA A 314 -7.81 -11.59 -17.02
N MET A 315 -6.57 -11.08 -16.96
CA MET A 315 -5.65 -11.11 -18.11
C MET A 315 -4.72 -12.31 -18.03
N CYS A 316 -4.55 -13.01 -19.15
CA CYS A 316 -3.53 -14.04 -19.36
C CYS A 316 -2.67 -13.62 -20.56
N GLY A 317 -1.53 -13.00 -20.30
CA GLY A 317 -0.77 -12.33 -21.35
C GLY A 317 -1.61 -11.24 -22.02
N GLN A 318 -1.83 -11.37 -23.34
CA GLN A 318 -2.66 -10.45 -24.12
C GLN A 318 -4.14 -10.87 -24.21
N ALA A 319 -4.50 -12.04 -23.70
CA ALA A 319 -5.86 -12.51 -23.73
C ALA A 319 -6.62 -12.03 -22.48
N LEU A 320 -7.80 -11.45 -22.70
CA LEU A 320 -8.79 -11.26 -21.66
C LEU A 320 -9.57 -12.56 -21.49
N LEU A 321 -9.64 -13.04 -20.27
CA LEU A 321 -10.49 -14.16 -19.86
C LEU A 321 -11.67 -13.62 -19.08
N VAL A 322 -12.87 -14.03 -19.45
CA VAL A 322 -14.11 -13.61 -18.81
C VAL A 322 -14.85 -14.84 -18.32
N ARG A 323 -15.18 -14.92 -17.04
CA ARG A 323 -16.12 -15.89 -16.53
C ARG A 323 -17.53 -15.34 -16.70
N ALA A 324 -18.39 -16.12 -17.35
CA ALA A 324 -19.77 -15.77 -17.61
C ALA A 324 -20.67 -17.00 -17.46
N GLY A 325 -21.55 -16.99 -16.46
CA GLY A 325 -22.52 -18.07 -16.23
C GLY A 325 -21.85 -19.46 -16.08
N GLY A 326 -20.68 -19.52 -15.44
CA GLY A 326 -19.91 -20.76 -15.24
C GLY A 326 -19.08 -21.21 -16.45
N SER A 327 -19.11 -20.47 -17.55
CA SER A 327 -18.22 -20.66 -18.71
C SER A 327 -17.03 -19.71 -18.64
N ILE A 328 -15.92 -20.06 -19.26
CA ILE A 328 -14.78 -19.17 -19.47
C ILE A 328 -14.68 -18.83 -20.94
N VAL A 329 -14.71 -17.54 -21.23
CA VAL A 329 -14.62 -16.94 -22.54
C VAL A 329 -13.27 -16.25 -22.67
N ARG A 330 -12.55 -16.55 -23.75
CA ARG A 330 -11.32 -15.84 -24.12
C ARG A 330 -11.62 -14.79 -25.17
N VAL A 331 -11.12 -13.58 -24.96
CA VAL A 331 -11.15 -12.48 -25.95
C VAL A 331 -9.70 -12.16 -26.30
N MET A 332 -9.35 -12.26 -27.57
CA MET A 332 -8.01 -11.98 -28.07
C MET A 332 -8.08 -11.48 -29.51
N ASN A 333 -7.41 -10.37 -29.82
CA ASN A 333 -7.40 -9.74 -31.15
C ASN A 333 -8.82 -9.48 -31.69
N GLY A 334 -9.73 -9.04 -30.83
CA GLY A 334 -11.14 -8.78 -31.19
C GLY A 334 -11.99 -10.03 -31.44
N GLN A 335 -11.42 -11.23 -31.27
CA GLN A 335 -12.15 -12.49 -31.40
C GLN A 335 -12.51 -13.05 -30.05
N THR A 336 -13.71 -13.62 -29.95
CA THR A 336 -14.25 -14.22 -28.74
C THR A 336 -14.42 -15.74 -28.92
N ALA A 337 -13.95 -16.55 -27.99
CA ALA A 337 -14.11 -17.99 -27.99
C ALA A 337 -14.41 -18.50 -26.58
N THR A 338 -15.40 -19.37 -26.45
CA THR A 338 -15.62 -20.09 -25.18
C THR A 338 -14.60 -21.23 -25.09
N ILE A 339 -13.74 -21.16 -24.11
CA ILE A 339 -12.66 -22.13 -23.90
C ILE A 339 -13.00 -23.20 -22.85
N ARG A 340 -13.91 -22.91 -21.91
CA ARG A 340 -14.35 -23.84 -20.86
C ARG A 340 -15.84 -23.71 -20.57
N ARG A 341 -16.47 -24.83 -20.12
CA ARG A 341 -17.91 -24.89 -19.77
C ARG A 341 -18.17 -25.77 -18.55
N ASP A 342 -17.24 -25.81 -17.60
CA ASP A 342 -17.24 -26.76 -16.49
C ASP A 342 -17.93 -26.25 -15.22
N GLY A 343 -18.65 -25.14 -15.30
CA GLY A 343 -19.34 -24.54 -14.16
C GLY A 343 -18.36 -23.80 -13.23
N ALA A 344 -17.42 -23.04 -13.81
CA ALA A 344 -16.46 -22.26 -13.04
C ALA A 344 -17.16 -21.27 -12.09
N THR A 345 -16.86 -21.36 -10.82
CA THR A 345 -17.33 -20.44 -9.76
C THR A 345 -16.34 -19.32 -9.51
N CYS A 346 -15.05 -19.56 -9.78
CA CYS A 346 -14.00 -18.57 -9.68
C CYS A 346 -12.95 -18.78 -10.78
N LEU A 347 -12.40 -17.70 -11.28
CA LEU A 347 -11.38 -17.65 -12.34
C LEU A 347 -10.17 -16.87 -11.88
N PHE A 348 -8.98 -17.41 -12.04
CA PHE A 348 -7.73 -16.67 -11.89
C PHE A 348 -6.65 -17.20 -12.82
N VAL A 349 -5.56 -16.45 -12.92
CA VAL A 349 -4.43 -16.73 -13.80
C VAL A 349 -3.15 -16.74 -12.99
N TYR A 350 -2.31 -17.72 -13.21
CA TYR A 350 -0.96 -17.79 -12.65
C TYR A 350 0.06 -18.16 -13.74
N GLY A 351 0.94 -17.24 -14.05
CA GLY A 351 1.81 -17.36 -15.22
C GLY A 351 0.99 -17.45 -16.51
N GLN A 352 1.14 -18.56 -17.21
CA GLN A 352 0.37 -18.87 -18.44
C GLN A 352 -0.78 -19.87 -18.19
N LYS A 353 -1.01 -20.24 -16.94
CA LYS A 353 -2.07 -21.17 -16.55
C LYS A 353 -3.34 -20.42 -16.21
N VAL A 354 -4.43 -20.87 -16.77
CA VAL A 354 -5.79 -20.53 -16.35
C VAL A 354 -6.19 -21.51 -15.25
N ILE A 355 -6.67 -21.00 -14.14
CA ILE A 355 -7.10 -21.79 -12.98
C ILE A 355 -8.58 -21.49 -12.75
N GLU A 356 -9.38 -22.54 -12.66
CA GLU A 356 -10.82 -22.45 -12.38
C GLU A 356 -11.18 -23.25 -11.14
N LEU A 357 -11.89 -22.62 -10.21
CA LEU A 357 -12.64 -23.35 -9.20
C LEU A 357 -13.98 -23.76 -9.79
N THR A 358 -14.39 -24.97 -9.49
CA THR A 358 -15.70 -25.51 -9.85
C THR A 358 -16.35 -26.13 -8.61
N GLY A 359 -17.62 -26.46 -8.67
CA GLY A 359 -18.29 -27.17 -7.57
C GLY A 359 -17.72 -28.57 -7.28
N ARG A 360 -16.77 -29.05 -8.07
CA ARG A 360 -16.17 -30.42 -7.94
C ARG A 360 -14.69 -30.39 -7.63
N GLY A 361 -14.02 -29.26 -7.83
CA GLY A 361 -12.58 -29.17 -7.62
C GLY A 361 -11.96 -27.98 -8.30
N VAL A 362 -10.64 -28.02 -8.41
CA VAL A 362 -9.84 -27.03 -9.10
C VAL A 362 -9.23 -27.65 -10.35
N MET A 363 -9.41 -26.96 -11.45
CA MET A 363 -8.85 -27.34 -12.74
C MET A 363 -7.87 -26.29 -13.24
N THR A 364 -6.87 -26.72 -14.00
CA THR A 364 -5.98 -25.84 -14.73
C THR A 364 -6.00 -26.19 -16.21
N CYS A 365 -5.84 -25.18 -17.06
CA CYS A 365 -5.63 -25.35 -18.50
C CYS A 365 -4.72 -24.21 -19.01
N ASP A 366 -4.36 -24.26 -20.29
CA ASP A 366 -3.74 -23.14 -20.98
C ASP A 366 -4.78 -22.07 -21.40
N VAL A 367 -4.30 -20.99 -21.97
CA VAL A 367 -5.13 -19.86 -22.40
C VAL A 367 -6.13 -20.22 -23.53
N ASN A 368 -5.94 -21.37 -24.21
CA ASN A 368 -6.86 -21.88 -25.23
C ASN A 368 -7.88 -22.88 -24.65
N GLY A 369 -7.82 -23.19 -23.37
CA GLY A 369 -8.64 -24.20 -22.71
C GLY A 369 -8.14 -25.63 -22.94
N GLU A 370 -6.96 -25.78 -23.56
CA GLU A 370 -6.30 -27.07 -23.79
C GLU A 370 -5.47 -27.51 -22.57
N ASN A 371 -5.02 -28.77 -22.58
CA ASN A 371 -4.19 -29.34 -21.51
C ASN A 371 -4.86 -29.28 -20.12
N ALA A 372 -6.19 -29.39 -20.10
CA ALA A 372 -6.96 -29.30 -18.88
C ALA A 372 -6.68 -30.47 -17.93
N THR A 373 -6.36 -30.17 -16.69
CA THR A 373 -6.09 -31.13 -15.63
C THR A 373 -6.75 -30.73 -14.32
N THR A 374 -7.26 -31.71 -13.58
CA THR A 374 -7.74 -31.48 -12.21
C THR A 374 -6.55 -31.55 -11.26
N ILE A 375 -6.35 -30.50 -10.46
CA ILE A 375 -5.24 -30.41 -9.50
C ILE A 375 -5.70 -30.57 -8.04
N ALA A 376 -6.98 -30.39 -7.77
CA ALA A 376 -7.59 -30.66 -6.47
C ALA A 376 -9.05 -31.11 -6.64
N ASN A 377 -9.52 -32.01 -5.77
CA ASN A 377 -10.92 -32.41 -5.69
C ASN A 377 -11.55 -31.78 -4.45
N GLY A 378 -12.81 -31.38 -4.53
CA GLY A 378 -13.57 -30.76 -3.43
C GLY A 378 -14.29 -29.51 -3.87
N SER A 379 -15.08 -28.94 -2.96
CA SER A 379 -15.74 -27.65 -3.17
C SER A 379 -14.98 -26.58 -2.37
N PHE A 380 -14.56 -25.53 -3.03
CA PHE A 380 -13.80 -24.43 -2.43
C PHE A 380 -14.47 -23.10 -2.77
N GLU A 381 -14.61 -22.25 -1.76
CA GLU A 381 -15.20 -20.92 -1.90
C GLU A 381 -14.14 -19.81 -1.99
N ALA A 382 -12.94 -20.09 -1.48
CA ALA A 382 -11.83 -19.17 -1.45
C ALA A 382 -10.53 -19.83 -1.90
N ALA A 383 -9.68 -19.05 -2.55
CA ALA A 383 -8.35 -19.47 -2.95
C ALA A 383 -7.37 -18.30 -2.94
N SER A 384 -6.10 -18.62 -2.76
CA SER A 384 -4.99 -17.67 -2.86
C SER A 384 -3.76 -18.37 -3.38
N ILE A 385 -2.87 -17.64 -4.03
CA ILE A 385 -1.56 -18.16 -4.44
C ILE A 385 -0.48 -17.40 -3.67
N ALA A 386 0.40 -18.15 -3.03
CA ALA A 386 1.61 -17.62 -2.43
C ALA A 386 2.79 -18.54 -2.75
N ASN A 387 3.90 -17.98 -3.25
CA ASN A 387 5.14 -18.70 -3.57
C ASN A 387 4.93 -19.96 -4.46
N GLY A 388 4.06 -19.89 -5.46
CA GLY A 388 3.78 -21.01 -6.38
C GLY A 388 2.90 -22.12 -5.78
N VAL A 389 2.33 -21.90 -4.60
CA VAL A 389 1.40 -22.80 -3.95
C VAL A 389 0.01 -22.17 -3.94
N LEU A 390 -0.98 -22.93 -4.39
CA LEU A 390 -2.39 -22.60 -4.32
C LEU A 390 -2.95 -23.06 -2.97
N TYR A 391 -3.48 -22.12 -2.20
CA TYR A 391 -4.17 -22.34 -0.93
C TYR A 391 -5.67 -22.29 -1.15
N LEU A 392 -6.38 -23.36 -0.79
CA LEU A 392 -7.80 -23.57 -1.05
C LEU A 392 -8.56 -23.67 0.27
N GLY A 393 -9.75 -23.09 0.34
CA GLY A 393 -10.56 -23.13 1.56
C GLY A 393 -11.93 -22.53 1.40
N GLY A 394 -12.49 -22.12 2.52
CA GLY A 394 -13.78 -21.43 2.62
C GLY A 394 -13.65 -20.10 3.34
N ALA A 395 -14.77 -19.57 3.82
CA ALA A 395 -14.82 -18.31 4.57
C ALA A 395 -13.99 -18.37 5.88
N ASP A 396 -13.83 -19.56 6.45
CA ASP A 396 -13.08 -19.78 7.69
C ASP A 396 -11.56 -19.95 7.48
N GLY A 397 -11.08 -19.79 6.25
CA GLY A 397 -9.67 -19.89 5.91
C GLY A 397 -9.31 -21.10 5.06
N TYR A 398 -7.99 -21.29 4.86
CA TYR A 398 -7.54 -22.39 4.00
C TYR A 398 -7.53 -23.76 4.71
N THR A 399 -7.86 -24.79 3.95
CA THR A 399 -7.92 -26.20 4.42
C THR A 399 -6.97 -27.11 3.64
N GLN A 400 -6.59 -26.73 2.43
CA GLN A 400 -5.77 -27.54 1.52
C GLN A 400 -4.81 -26.65 0.73
N SER A 401 -3.64 -27.20 0.37
CA SER A 401 -2.69 -26.53 -0.53
C SER A 401 -2.22 -27.46 -1.64
N VAL A 402 -1.93 -26.89 -2.82
CA VAL A 402 -1.48 -27.60 -4.02
C VAL A 402 -0.35 -26.80 -4.68
N SER A 403 0.76 -27.44 -5.04
CA SER A 403 1.83 -26.80 -5.83
C SER A 403 1.37 -26.59 -7.28
N LEU A 404 1.64 -25.42 -7.86
CA LEU A 404 1.26 -25.02 -9.21
C LEU A 404 2.35 -25.26 -10.26
#